data_242b3fa64963aacdb07db7eb0160f025
#
_entry.id   242b3fa64963aacdb07db7eb0160f025
#
_cell.length_a   1.000
_cell.length_b   1.000
_cell.length_c   1.000
_cell.angle_alpha   90.00
_cell.angle_beta   90.00
_cell.angle_gamma   90.00
#
_symmetry.space_group_name_H-M   'P 1'
#
loop_
_entity.id
_entity.type
_entity.pdbx_description
1 polymer ?
#
loop_
_entity_poly.entity_id
_entity_poly.type
_entity_poly.pdbx_seq_one_letter_code
_entity_poly.pdbx_strand_id
1 'polypeptide(L)'
;NLQEHLQDIGFNDLDYLNRCLIKYKKDNQMYEFIDMISLFVEKGKCPPLDAVFLDEAQDLNNLQWDMFHYIESKAKRSYIAGDDDQAIMGFQGSNSAHFVKLHKDIDTEIDRSLVKSRRVPRTVLKIAKSILEKIPSGERVPKEWLPTDFEGTVSFVSNYESIDFSKGRWLIQTRTNKMLEPIKDFFEDKGFYYSSKKGNSLVSKELLIAIDSWNQLNEG
;
A
#
# COMPACT_ATOMS: atom_id res chain seq x y z
N ASN A 1 18.19 -17.56 -9.83
CA ASN A 1 16.96 -16.81 -9.57
C ASN A 1 16.68 -16.87 -8.06
N LEU A 2 16.60 -15.71 -7.35
CA LEU A 2 16.50 -15.68 -5.88
C LEU A 2 15.29 -16.48 -5.36
N GLN A 3 14.20 -16.51 -6.13
CA GLN A 3 12.99 -17.26 -5.79
C GLN A 3 13.13 -18.79 -5.89
N GLU A 4 13.97 -19.29 -6.78
CA GLU A 4 14.25 -20.73 -6.88
C GLU A 4 15.11 -21.19 -5.70
N HIS A 5 16.06 -20.38 -5.23
CA HIS A 5 16.87 -20.68 -4.06
C HIS A 5 16.10 -20.57 -2.73
N LEU A 6 15.05 -19.75 -2.67
CA LEU A 6 14.20 -19.63 -1.46
C LEU A 6 13.26 -20.83 -1.26
N GLN A 7 12.96 -21.60 -2.30
CA GLN A 7 12.12 -22.81 -2.19
C GLN A 7 12.86 -23.99 -1.49
N ASP A 8 14.18 -23.97 -1.48
CA ASP A 8 15.01 -25.02 -0.85
C ASP A 8 15.38 -24.69 0.61
N ILE A 9 15.05 -23.49 1.12
CA ILE A 9 15.36 -23.10 2.49
C ILE A 9 14.30 -23.68 3.43
N GLY A 10 14.70 -24.63 4.26
CA GLY A 10 13.83 -25.22 5.27
C GLY A 10 13.51 -24.24 6.42
N PHE A 11 12.44 -24.53 7.16
CA PHE A 11 12.04 -23.72 8.32
C PHE A 11 13.18 -23.58 9.36
N ASN A 12 13.95 -24.63 9.57
CA ASN A 12 15.09 -24.63 10.49
C ASN A 12 16.21 -23.68 10.04
N ASP A 13 16.43 -23.55 8.73
CA ASP A 13 17.45 -22.66 8.17
C ASP A 13 17.01 -21.19 8.32
N LEU A 14 15.72 -20.90 8.11
CA LEU A 14 15.16 -19.57 8.34
C LEU A 14 15.25 -19.15 9.81
N ASP A 15 14.95 -20.08 10.74
CA ASP A 15 15.08 -19.82 12.18
C ASP A 15 16.56 -19.59 12.59
N TYR A 16 17.47 -20.38 12.04
CA TYR A 16 18.90 -20.19 12.24
C TYR A 16 19.38 -18.83 11.74
N LEU A 17 19.02 -18.46 10.50
CA LEU A 17 19.35 -17.17 9.91
C LEU A 17 18.77 -16.00 10.72
N ASN A 18 17.54 -16.12 11.17
CA ASN A 18 16.90 -15.11 12.01
C ASN A 18 17.65 -14.91 13.33
N ARG A 19 18.04 -16.01 14.00
CA ARG A 19 18.87 -15.93 15.23
C ARG A 19 20.22 -15.28 14.99
N CYS A 20 20.87 -15.62 13.87
CA CYS A 20 22.14 -14.99 13.48
C CYS A 20 21.96 -13.49 13.22
N LEU A 21 20.89 -13.08 12.54
CA LEU A 21 20.58 -11.68 12.28
C LEU A 21 20.32 -10.91 13.59
N ILE A 22 19.52 -11.47 14.49
CA ILE A 22 19.25 -10.87 15.79
C ILE A 22 20.54 -10.66 16.59
N LYS A 23 21.41 -11.69 16.61
CA LYS A 23 22.71 -11.60 17.28
C LYS A 23 23.58 -10.52 16.64
N TYR A 24 23.69 -10.53 15.31
CA TYR A 24 24.49 -9.55 14.57
C TYR A 24 24.03 -8.10 14.86
N LYS A 25 22.70 -7.86 14.81
CA LYS A 25 22.14 -6.55 15.14
C LYS A 25 22.50 -6.13 16.57
N LYS A 26 22.37 -7.03 17.52
CA LYS A 26 22.71 -6.77 18.92
C LYS A 26 24.20 -6.45 19.12
N ASP A 27 25.08 -7.26 18.52
CA ASP A 27 26.54 -7.10 18.67
C ASP A 27 27.04 -5.80 18.01
N ASN A 28 26.36 -5.33 16.95
CA ASN A 28 26.72 -4.12 16.22
C ASN A 28 25.85 -2.90 16.57
N GLN A 29 24.94 -2.99 17.55
CA GLN A 29 24.00 -1.93 17.94
C GLN A 29 23.17 -1.38 16.76
N MET A 30 22.77 -2.29 15.87
CA MET A 30 21.96 -1.97 14.69
C MET A 30 20.49 -2.25 14.94
N TYR A 31 19.61 -1.38 14.41
CA TYR A 31 18.17 -1.50 14.52
C TYR A 31 17.50 -1.36 13.15
N GLU A 32 16.56 -2.24 12.86
CA GLU A 32 15.61 -2.09 11.77
C GLU A 32 14.36 -1.35 12.26
N PHE A 33 13.51 -0.89 11.35
CA PHE A 33 12.26 -0.22 11.70
C PHE A 33 11.37 -1.06 12.63
N ILE A 34 11.32 -2.38 12.40
CA ILE A 34 10.55 -3.30 13.24
C ILE A 34 11.09 -3.39 14.67
N ASP A 35 12.42 -3.35 14.83
CA ASP A 35 13.06 -3.35 16.15
C ASP A 35 12.73 -2.08 16.94
N MET A 36 12.62 -0.94 16.26
CA MET A 36 12.25 0.33 16.89
C MET A 36 10.80 0.28 17.43
N ILE A 37 9.88 -0.30 16.66
CA ILE A 37 8.49 -0.48 17.11
C ILE A 37 8.44 -1.44 18.31
N SER A 38 9.14 -2.57 18.24
CA SER A 38 9.23 -3.55 19.35
C SER A 38 9.78 -2.91 20.61
N LEU A 39 10.87 -2.15 20.51
CA LEU A 39 11.47 -1.44 21.63
C LEU A 39 10.55 -0.37 22.22
N PHE A 40 9.78 0.32 21.37
CA PHE A 40 8.81 1.28 21.84
C PHE A 40 7.68 0.60 22.62
N VAL A 41 7.17 -0.53 22.15
CA VAL A 41 6.14 -1.31 22.87
C VAL A 41 6.66 -1.82 24.21
N GLU A 42 7.91 -2.30 24.25
CA GLU A 42 8.50 -2.86 25.47
C GLU A 42 8.92 -1.80 26.50
N LYS A 43 9.51 -0.70 26.08
CA LYS A 43 10.24 0.26 26.94
C LYS A 43 9.90 1.71 26.69
N GLY A 44 9.12 1.98 25.64
CA GLY A 44 8.78 3.32 25.24
C GLY A 44 8.00 4.07 26.32
N LYS A 45 8.09 5.38 26.29
CA LYS A 45 7.33 6.28 27.14
C LYS A 45 6.45 7.14 26.26
N CYS A 46 5.15 6.95 26.39
CA CYS A 46 4.17 7.80 25.75
C CYS A 46 3.60 8.78 26.79
N PRO A 47 3.64 10.10 26.53
CA PRO A 47 2.99 11.06 27.43
C PRO A 47 1.47 10.87 27.39
N PRO A 48 0.74 11.40 28.39
CA PRO A 48 -0.72 11.48 28.33
C PRO A 48 -1.14 12.30 27.10
N LEU A 49 -2.13 11.78 26.36
CA LEU A 49 -2.64 12.40 25.14
C LEU A 49 -4.11 12.78 25.31
N ASP A 50 -4.55 13.87 24.70
CA ASP A 50 -5.96 14.23 24.67
C ASP A 50 -6.71 13.41 23.62
N ALA A 51 -6.07 13.12 22.48
CA ALA A 51 -6.63 12.28 21.45
C ALA A 51 -5.52 11.59 20.64
N VAL A 52 -5.84 10.41 20.10
CA VAL A 52 -5.04 9.68 19.11
C VAL A 52 -5.90 9.38 17.89
N PHE A 53 -5.29 9.51 16.72
CA PHE A 53 -5.93 9.21 15.44
C PHE A 53 -5.13 8.14 14.74
N LEU A 54 -5.81 7.08 14.30
CA LEU A 54 -5.26 6.02 13.47
C LEU A 54 -5.98 6.04 12.13
N ASP A 55 -5.24 6.26 11.06
CA ASP A 55 -5.74 6.20 9.69
C ASP A 55 -5.21 4.95 8.97
N GLU A 56 -5.91 4.46 7.97
CA GLU A 56 -5.60 3.25 7.21
C GLU A 56 -5.38 2.01 8.12
N ALA A 57 -6.22 1.87 9.13
CA ALA A 57 -6.08 0.85 10.18
C ALA A 57 -6.05 -0.61 9.65
N GLN A 58 -6.64 -0.87 8.48
CA GLN A 58 -6.64 -2.18 7.83
C GLN A 58 -5.25 -2.63 7.35
N ASP A 59 -4.30 -1.72 7.22
CA ASP A 59 -2.95 -2.01 6.72
C ASP A 59 -1.94 -2.33 7.83
N LEU A 60 -2.34 -2.21 9.09
CA LEU A 60 -1.45 -2.47 10.21
C LEU A 60 -1.18 -3.97 10.40
N ASN A 61 0.07 -4.32 10.69
CA ASN A 61 0.45 -5.63 11.19
C ASN A 61 0.25 -5.73 12.71
N ASN A 62 0.36 -6.95 13.27
CA ASN A 62 0.10 -7.18 14.69
C ASN A 62 0.97 -6.29 15.61
N LEU A 63 2.25 -6.13 15.32
CA LEU A 63 3.15 -5.31 16.14
C LEU A 63 2.78 -3.81 16.10
N GLN A 64 2.30 -3.34 14.95
CA GLN A 64 1.80 -1.97 14.82
C GLN A 64 0.49 -1.79 15.58
N TRP A 65 -0.38 -2.81 15.64
CA TRP A 65 -1.56 -2.82 16.49
C TRP A 65 -1.17 -2.78 17.97
N ASP A 66 -0.17 -3.55 18.41
CA ASP A 66 0.33 -3.51 19.79
C ASP A 66 0.84 -2.10 20.15
N MET A 67 1.58 -1.48 19.24
CA MET A 67 2.04 -0.09 19.41
C MET A 67 0.86 0.88 19.52
N PHE A 68 -0.14 0.74 18.65
CA PHE A 68 -1.33 1.60 18.69
C PHE A 68 -2.08 1.44 20.02
N HIS A 69 -2.34 0.22 20.47
CA HIS A 69 -3.02 -0.04 21.74
C HIS A 69 -2.24 0.50 22.94
N TYR A 70 -0.91 0.43 22.92
CA TYR A 70 -0.09 1.07 23.94
C TYR A 70 -0.30 2.59 23.96
N ILE A 71 -0.25 3.25 22.81
CA ILE A 71 -0.47 4.71 22.67
C ILE A 71 -1.91 5.07 23.09
N GLU A 72 -2.90 4.31 22.60
CA GLU A 72 -4.32 4.47 22.91
C GLU A 72 -4.57 4.42 24.43
N SER A 73 -3.89 3.52 25.17
CA SER A 73 -4.00 3.42 26.63
C SER A 73 -3.58 4.71 27.36
N LYS A 74 -2.90 5.63 26.70
CA LYS A 74 -2.47 6.94 27.23
C LYS A 74 -3.33 8.09 26.74
N ALA A 75 -4.26 7.83 25.82
CA ALA A 75 -5.14 8.82 25.25
C ALA A 75 -6.50 8.87 25.95
N LYS A 76 -7.09 10.06 26.06
CA LYS A 76 -8.46 10.22 26.58
C LYS A 76 -9.51 9.80 25.55
N ARG A 77 -9.18 9.90 24.26
CA ARG A 77 -10.05 9.55 23.13
C ARG A 77 -9.22 8.95 22.01
N SER A 78 -9.77 7.94 21.34
CA SER A 78 -9.18 7.37 20.13
C SER A 78 -10.16 7.45 18.95
N TYR A 79 -9.62 7.71 17.77
CA TYR A 79 -10.35 7.76 16.53
C TYR A 79 -9.64 6.85 15.54
N ILE A 80 -10.35 5.85 15.04
CA ILE A 80 -9.79 4.85 14.14
C ILE A 80 -10.55 4.92 12.83
N ALA A 81 -9.83 5.12 11.74
CA ALA A 81 -10.35 5.11 10.39
C ALA A 81 -9.68 4.02 9.56
N GLY A 82 -10.43 3.39 8.67
CA GLY A 82 -9.92 2.37 7.78
C GLY A 82 -11.01 1.83 6.86
N ASP A 83 -10.59 1.02 5.90
CA ASP A 83 -11.48 0.36 4.97
C ASP A 83 -10.96 -1.05 4.67
N ASP A 84 -11.56 -2.05 5.31
CA ASP A 84 -11.19 -3.45 5.14
C ASP A 84 -11.35 -3.94 3.69
N ASP A 85 -12.22 -3.33 2.88
CA ASP A 85 -12.34 -3.62 1.46
C ASP A 85 -11.10 -3.17 0.65
N GLN A 86 -10.24 -2.34 1.23
CA GLN A 86 -8.96 -1.89 0.66
C GLN A 86 -7.73 -2.60 1.24
N ALA A 87 -7.91 -3.61 2.08
CA ALA A 87 -6.83 -4.38 2.71
C ALA A 87 -6.10 -5.26 1.70
N ILE A 88 -5.07 -4.71 1.03
CA ILE A 88 -4.27 -5.43 0.02
C ILE A 88 -2.83 -5.72 0.46
N MET A 89 -2.45 -5.30 1.66
CA MET A 89 -1.09 -5.39 2.18
C MET A 89 -0.81 -6.66 2.98
N GLY A 90 -1.64 -7.69 2.86
CA GLY A 90 -1.46 -8.98 3.56
C GLY A 90 -0.09 -9.63 3.36
N PHE A 91 0.55 -9.41 2.20
CA PHE A 91 1.91 -9.89 1.93
C PHE A 91 2.99 -9.19 2.78
N GLN A 92 2.68 -8.05 3.40
CA GLN A 92 3.54 -7.34 4.36
C GLN A 92 3.18 -7.67 5.82
N GLY A 93 2.30 -8.66 6.04
CA GLY A 93 1.87 -9.08 7.36
C GLY A 93 0.73 -8.24 7.94
N SER A 94 0.08 -7.38 7.15
CA SER A 94 -1.13 -6.68 7.61
C SER A 94 -2.23 -7.68 7.94
N ASN A 95 -3.00 -7.39 8.98
CA ASN A 95 -4.05 -8.24 9.47
C ASN A 95 -5.36 -7.45 9.60
N SER A 96 -6.13 -7.41 8.51
CA SER A 96 -7.43 -6.74 8.49
C SER A 96 -8.46 -7.35 9.46
N ALA A 97 -8.23 -8.60 9.91
CA ALA A 97 -9.11 -9.24 10.88
C ALA A 97 -9.16 -8.48 12.21
N HIS A 98 -8.08 -7.80 12.61
CA HIS A 98 -8.09 -6.91 13.78
C HIS A 98 -9.09 -5.76 13.59
N PHE A 99 -9.07 -5.12 12.41
CA PHE A 99 -9.99 -4.03 12.11
C PHE A 99 -11.45 -4.49 12.04
N VAL A 100 -11.71 -5.64 11.39
CA VAL A 100 -13.05 -6.25 11.33
C VAL A 100 -13.55 -6.66 12.73
N LYS A 101 -12.64 -7.19 13.57
CA LYS A 101 -12.98 -7.54 14.95
C LYS A 101 -13.29 -6.30 15.78
N LEU A 102 -12.48 -5.26 15.65
CA LEU A 102 -12.68 -3.99 16.33
C LEU A 102 -14.09 -3.43 16.08
N HIS A 103 -14.55 -3.44 14.82
CA HIS A 103 -15.90 -3.01 14.46
C HIS A 103 -17.01 -3.82 15.16
N LYS A 104 -16.75 -5.11 15.46
CA LYS A 104 -17.71 -5.96 16.16
C LYS A 104 -17.71 -5.78 17.68
N ASP A 105 -16.54 -5.48 18.24
CA ASP A 105 -16.31 -5.51 19.69
C ASP A 105 -16.44 -4.11 20.34
N ILE A 106 -16.29 -3.05 19.54
CA ILE A 106 -16.44 -1.69 20.08
C ILE A 106 -17.93 -1.35 20.18
N ASP A 107 -18.36 -1.07 21.43
CA ASP A 107 -19.59 -0.32 21.71
C ASP A 107 -19.35 1.13 21.25
N THR A 108 -19.48 1.32 19.95
CA THR A 108 -19.17 2.60 19.31
C THR A 108 -20.36 3.53 19.46
N GLU A 109 -20.22 4.54 20.29
CA GLU A 109 -21.15 5.67 20.29
C GLU A 109 -21.23 6.33 18.87
N ILE A 110 -20.23 6.09 18.03
CA ILE A 110 -20.12 6.76 16.71
C ILE A 110 -19.43 5.84 15.69
N ASP A 111 -20.13 4.83 15.19
CA ASP A 111 -19.76 4.19 13.93
C ASP A 111 -20.36 4.98 12.76
N ARG A 112 -19.53 5.73 12.02
CA ARG A 112 -19.96 6.49 10.86
C ARG A 112 -19.24 6.00 9.62
N SER A 113 -19.89 5.14 8.89
CA SER A 113 -19.42 4.76 7.57
C SER A 113 -19.54 5.93 6.60
N LEU A 114 -18.43 6.33 5.97
CA LEU A 114 -18.41 7.31 4.90
C LEU A 114 -18.83 6.65 3.58
N VAL A 115 -20.11 6.39 3.42
CA VAL A 115 -20.65 5.54 2.33
C VAL A 115 -20.53 6.16 0.95
N LYS A 116 -20.56 7.51 0.82
CA LYS A 116 -20.48 8.17 -0.48
C LYS A 116 -19.04 8.35 -0.93
N SER A 117 -18.64 7.62 -1.96
CA SER A 117 -17.35 7.86 -2.63
C SER A 117 -17.37 9.22 -3.36
N ARG A 118 -16.25 9.94 -3.24
CA ARG A 118 -16.02 11.18 -4.00
C ARG A 118 -15.13 10.98 -5.22
N ARG A 119 -14.65 9.76 -5.43
CA ARG A 119 -13.67 9.42 -6.49
C ARG A 119 -14.18 8.36 -7.46
N VAL A 120 -14.96 7.40 -6.99
CA VAL A 120 -15.29 6.18 -7.73
C VAL A 120 -16.56 6.37 -8.55
N PRO A 121 -16.49 6.33 -9.92
CA PRO A 121 -17.65 6.40 -10.81
C PRO A 121 -18.58 5.18 -10.64
N ARG A 122 -19.83 5.33 -11.07
CA ARG A 122 -20.86 4.27 -10.93
C ARG A 122 -20.47 2.96 -11.58
N THR A 123 -20.01 3.01 -12.83
CA THR A 123 -19.61 1.79 -13.58
C THR A 123 -18.44 1.09 -12.91
N VAL A 124 -17.46 1.84 -12.41
CA VAL A 124 -16.31 1.27 -11.69
C VAL A 124 -16.75 0.65 -10.36
N LEU A 125 -17.62 1.35 -9.60
CA LEU A 125 -18.14 0.82 -8.34
C LEU A 125 -18.95 -0.47 -8.54
N LYS A 126 -19.72 -0.59 -9.63
CA LYS A 126 -20.47 -1.81 -9.94
C LYS A 126 -19.55 -3.02 -10.08
N ILE A 127 -18.40 -2.85 -10.74
CA ILE A 127 -17.40 -3.92 -10.89
C ILE A 127 -16.73 -4.21 -9.54
N ALA A 128 -16.35 -3.17 -8.79
CA ALA A 128 -15.76 -3.34 -7.46
C ALA A 128 -16.70 -4.14 -6.54
N LYS A 129 -18.00 -3.80 -6.50
CA LYS A 129 -19.01 -4.55 -5.72
C LYS A 129 -19.05 -6.02 -6.09
N SER A 130 -19.03 -6.36 -7.38
CA SER A 130 -19.06 -7.77 -7.84
C SER A 130 -17.80 -8.56 -7.41
N ILE A 131 -16.71 -7.89 -7.10
CA ILE A 131 -15.50 -8.50 -6.53
C ILE A 131 -15.68 -8.68 -5.02
N LEU A 132 -16.16 -7.65 -4.33
CA LEU A 132 -16.37 -7.67 -2.88
C LEU A 132 -17.40 -8.73 -2.45
N GLU A 133 -18.42 -8.99 -3.27
CA GLU A 133 -19.42 -10.03 -3.05
C GLU A 133 -18.84 -11.46 -2.99
N LYS A 134 -17.60 -11.65 -3.47
CA LYS A 134 -16.89 -12.92 -3.38
C LYS A 134 -16.20 -13.15 -2.04
N ILE A 135 -16.10 -12.12 -1.20
CA ILE A 135 -15.52 -12.22 0.13
C ILE A 135 -16.54 -12.88 1.05
N PRO A 136 -16.17 -13.93 1.80
CA PRO A 136 -17.08 -14.64 2.67
C PRO A 136 -17.75 -13.72 3.71
N SER A 137 -19.01 -14.03 4.03
CA SER A 137 -19.74 -13.31 5.06
C SER A 137 -19.01 -13.42 6.42
N GLY A 138 -18.78 -12.28 7.05
CA GLY A 138 -18.08 -12.18 8.35
C GLY A 138 -16.57 -11.90 8.25
N GLU A 139 -15.98 -11.95 7.06
CA GLU A 139 -14.58 -11.57 6.83
C GLU A 139 -14.42 -10.08 6.45
N ARG A 140 -15.52 -9.37 6.31
CA ARG A 140 -15.55 -7.93 6.03
C ARG A 140 -16.61 -7.22 6.87
N VAL A 141 -16.43 -5.92 7.06
CA VAL A 141 -17.43 -5.03 7.66
C VAL A 141 -18.56 -4.82 6.66
N PRO A 142 -19.82 -5.09 6.98
CA PRO A 142 -20.95 -4.80 6.11
C PRO A 142 -21.07 -3.28 5.89
N LYS A 143 -21.01 -2.84 4.65
CA LYS A 143 -21.15 -1.43 4.29
C LYS A 143 -21.75 -1.28 2.89
N GLU A 144 -22.50 -0.21 2.71
CA GLU A 144 -23.08 0.15 1.44
C GLU A 144 -22.26 1.28 0.82
N TRP A 145 -21.68 1.01 -0.34
CA TRP A 145 -20.94 2.02 -1.10
C TRP A 145 -21.84 2.73 -2.11
N LEU A 146 -21.83 4.06 -2.06
CA LEU A 146 -22.49 4.91 -3.04
C LEU A 146 -21.42 5.54 -3.96
N PRO A 147 -21.66 5.55 -5.30
CA PRO A 147 -20.71 6.13 -6.24
C PRO A 147 -20.78 7.67 -6.23
N THR A 148 -19.86 8.27 -6.99
CA THR A 148 -20.00 9.67 -7.41
C THR A 148 -21.20 9.83 -8.37
N ASP A 149 -21.55 11.08 -8.67
CA ASP A 149 -22.60 11.38 -9.66
C ASP A 149 -22.13 11.14 -11.11
N PHE A 150 -20.83 10.89 -11.30
CA PHE A 150 -20.21 10.60 -12.59
C PHE A 150 -20.35 9.12 -12.97
N GLU A 151 -20.77 8.84 -14.22
CA GLU A 151 -21.01 7.47 -14.69
C GLU A 151 -19.72 6.68 -14.84
N GLY A 152 -18.73 7.24 -15.51
CA GLY A 152 -17.48 6.55 -15.88
C GLY A 152 -17.66 5.52 -16.99
N THR A 153 -16.54 4.98 -17.44
CA THR A 153 -16.51 3.92 -18.45
C THR A 153 -15.49 2.86 -18.03
N VAL A 154 -15.83 1.60 -18.27
CA VAL A 154 -14.93 0.46 -18.10
C VAL A 154 -14.91 -0.34 -19.40
N SER A 155 -13.72 -0.62 -19.90
CA SER A 155 -13.50 -1.44 -21.08
C SER A 155 -12.47 -2.52 -20.77
N PHE A 156 -12.66 -3.70 -21.33
CA PHE A 156 -11.72 -4.80 -21.27
C PHE A 156 -11.00 -4.93 -22.60
N VAL A 157 -9.68 -4.96 -22.55
CA VAL A 157 -8.84 -5.16 -23.74
C VAL A 157 -7.94 -6.37 -23.51
N SER A 158 -7.72 -7.14 -24.56
CA SER A 158 -6.82 -8.31 -24.51
C SER A 158 -5.36 -7.94 -24.62
N ASN A 159 -5.07 -6.78 -25.21
CA ASN A 159 -3.71 -6.28 -25.41
C ASN A 159 -3.68 -4.76 -25.14
N TYR A 160 -2.77 -4.32 -24.28
CA TYR A 160 -2.59 -2.90 -23.96
C TYR A 160 -2.03 -2.08 -25.14
N GLU A 161 -1.35 -2.71 -26.10
CA GLU A 161 -0.86 -2.04 -27.31
C GLU A 161 -1.98 -1.47 -28.20
N SER A 162 -3.20 -1.97 -28.04
CA SER A 162 -4.40 -1.44 -28.73
C SER A 162 -4.94 -0.15 -28.13
N ILE A 163 -4.41 0.28 -26.99
CA ILE A 163 -4.86 1.50 -26.31
C ILE A 163 -4.15 2.71 -26.87
N ASP A 164 -4.92 3.76 -27.21
CA ASP A 164 -4.35 5.05 -27.62
C ASP A 164 -3.90 5.86 -26.39
N PHE A 165 -2.66 5.68 -25.97
CA PHE A 165 -2.06 6.41 -24.84
C PHE A 165 -1.68 7.85 -25.17
N SER A 166 -1.80 8.29 -26.44
CA SER A 166 -1.47 9.67 -26.83
C SER A 166 -2.44 10.71 -26.28
N LYS A 167 -3.63 10.28 -25.85
CA LYS A 167 -4.70 11.13 -25.36
C LYS A 167 -4.98 10.92 -23.89
N GLY A 168 -5.12 12.03 -23.16
CA GLY A 168 -5.50 12.02 -21.76
C GLY A 168 -4.35 11.77 -20.78
N ARG A 169 -4.71 11.46 -19.53
CA ARG A 169 -3.79 11.11 -18.46
C ARG A 169 -4.07 9.69 -18.02
N TRP A 170 -3.04 8.88 -18.01
CA TRP A 170 -3.14 7.46 -17.72
C TRP A 170 -2.44 7.14 -16.39
N LEU A 171 -3.06 6.27 -15.60
CA LEU A 171 -2.42 5.61 -14.48
C LEU A 171 -2.42 4.10 -14.79
N ILE A 172 -1.24 3.51 -14.83
CA ILE A 172 -1.08 2.09 -15.09
C ILE A 172 -0.70 1.40 -13.79
N GLN A 173 -1.47 0.40 -13.43
CA GLN A 173 -1.26 -0.39 -12.23
C GLN A 173 -1.18 -1.87 -12.59
N THR A 174 -0.23 -2.56 -11.97
CA THR A 174 -0.06 -4.01 -12.11
C THR A 174 0.11 -4.63 -10.73
N ARG A 175 -0.11 -5.93 -10.63
CA ARG A 175 0.05 -6.65 -9.37
C ARG A 175 1.51 -6.69 -8.89
N THR A 176 2.47 -6.76 -9.80
CA THR A 176 3.90 -6.82 -9.48
C THR A 176 4.69 -5.87 -10.37
N ASN A 177 5.83 -5.36 -9.87
CA ASN A 177 6.73 -4.52 -10.66
C ASN A 177 7.23 -5.22 -11.94
N LYS A 178 7.42 -6.55 -11.90
CA LYS A 178 7.85 -7.33 -13.08
C LYS A 178 6.84 -7.25 -14.23
N MET A 179 5.55 -7.12 -13.93
CA MET A 179 4.50 -6.97 -14.95
C MET A 179 4.48 -5.58 -15.60
N LEU A 180 5.17 -4.60 -15.02
CA LEU A 180 5.30 -3.27 -15.61
C LEU A 180 6.42 -3.21 -16.67
N GLU A 181 7.42 -4.08 -16.61
CA GLU A 181 8.60 -3.97 -17.50
C GLU A 181 8.22 -4.01 -18.98
N PRO A 182 7.39 -4.96 -19.48
CA PRO A 182 6.98 -4.97 -20.88
C PRO A 182 6.21 -3.70 -21.32
N ILE A 183 5.50 -3.09 -20.36
CA ILE A 183 4.74 -1.85 -20.63
C ILE A 183 5.68 -0.65 -20.70
N LYS A 184 6.74 -0.62 -19.88
CA LYS A 184 7.77 0.40 -19.96
C LYS A 184 8.52 0.31 -21.28
N ASP A 185 8.98 -0.89 -21.66
CA ASP A 185 9.67 -1.13 -22.92
C ASP A 185 8.80 -0.64 -24.10
N PHE A 186 7.50 -0.97 -24.10
CA PHE A 186 6.57 -0.48 -25.11
C PHE A 186 6.46 1.05 -25.14
N PHE A 187 6.46 1.71 -23.97
CA PHE A 187 6.38 3.17 -23.90
C PHE A 187 7.67 3.83 -24.38
N GLU A 188 8.82 3.24 -24.07
CA GLU A 188 10.14 3.68 -24.54
C GLU A 188 10.24 3.57 -26.06
N ASP A 189 9.85 2.42 -26.62
CA ASP A 189 9.83 2.19 -28.07
C ASP A 189 8.90 3.16 -28.82
N LYS A 190 7.80 3.56 -28.21
CA LYS A 190 6.84 4.52 -28.78
C LYS A 190 7.13 5.98 -28.45
N GLY A 191 8.14 6.25 -27.62
CA GLY A 191 8.49 7.61 -27.21
C GLY A 191 7.47 8.26 -26.28
N PHE A 192 6.69 7.48 -25.50
CA PHE A 192 5.76 8.02 -24.51
C PHE A 192 6.49 8.40 -23.22
N TYR A 193 6.21 9.57 -22.70
CA TYR A 193 6.68 9.98 -21.38
C TYR A 193 5.85 9.33 -20.27
N TYR A 194 6.53 8.74 -19.29
CA TYR A 194 5.89 8.25 -18.07
C TYR A 194 6.73 8.55 -16.84
N SER A 195 6.10 8.60 -15.68
CA SER A 195 6.78 8.65 -14.39
C SER A 195 6.44 7.40 -13.58
N SER A 196 7.43 6.84 -12.90
CA SER A 196 7.20 5.76 -11.94
C SER A 196 7.16 6.30 -10.52
N LYS A 197 6.50 5.56 -9.60
CA LYS A 197 6.48 5.89 -8.17
C LYS A 197 7.88 5.99 -7.54
N LYS A 198 8.90 5.41 -8.19
CA LYS A 198 10.31 5.47 -7.77
C LYS A 198 11.06 6.69 -8.33
N GLY A 199 10.37 7.60 -9.01
CA GLY A 199 10.98 8.82 -9.55
C GLY A 199 11.87 8.59 -10.79
N ASN A 200 11.87 7.39 -11.37
CA ASN A 200 12.59 7.15 -12.62
C ASN A 200 11.81 7.81 -13.75
N SER A 201 12.23 9.02 -14.13
CA SER A 201 11.85 9.56 -15.44
C SER A 201 12.61 8.77 -16.52
N LEU A 202 12.00 8.58 -17.68
CA LEU A 202 12.67 8.08 -18.91
C LEU A 202 13.94 8.86 -19.25
N VAL A 203 14.03 10.08 -18.81
CA VAL A 203 15.16 10.96 -19.02
C VAL A 203 16.10 10.78 -17.85
N SER A 204 17.20 10.07 -18.03
CA SER A 204 18.25 9.99 -17.04
C SER A 204 18.81 11.40 -16.74
N LYS A 205 19.39 11.59 -15.55
CA LYS A 205 20.04 12.88 -15.22
C LYS A 205 21.10 13.23 -16.24
N GLU A 206 21.81 12.22 -16.75
CA GLU A 206 22.85 12.39 -17.79
C GLU A 206 22.24 12.89 -19.10
N LEU A 207 21.08 12.37 -19.49
CA LEU A 207 20.38 12.82 -20.70
C LEU A 207 19.84 14.24 -20.56
N LEU A 208 19.32 14.61 -19.37
CA LEU A 208 18.92 16.00 -19.07
C LEU A 208 20.10 16.96 -19.16
N ILE A 209 21.26 16.58 -18.60
CA ILE A 209 22.50 17.36 -18.70
C ILE A 209 22.95 17.47 -20.16
N ALA A 210 22.86 16.39 -20.93
CA ALA A 210 23.21 16.40 -22.36
C ALA A 210 22.29 17.31 -23.17
N ILE A 211 20.97 17.29 -22.92
CA ILE A 211 19.99 18.18 -23.56
C ILE A 211 20.25 19.63 -23.18
N ASP A 212 20.55 19.91 -21.93
CA ASP A 212 20.83 21.27 -21.45
C ASP A 212 22.13 21.81 -22.06
N SER A 213 23.17 20.97 -22.12
CA SER A 213 24.43 21.30 -22.79
C SER A 213 24.23 21.53 -24.29
N TRP A 214 23.38 20.74 -24.95
CA TRP A 214 23.04 20.94 -26.35
C TRP A 214 22.30 22.27 -26.59
N ASN A 215 21.35 22.60 -25.75
CA ASN A 215 20.61 23.86 -25.81
C ASN A 215 21.56 25.05 -25.64
N GLN A 216 22.48 25.00 -24.68
CA GLN A 216 23.50 26.05 -24.46
C GLN A 216 24.42 26.22 -25.66
N LEU A 217 24.77 25.15 -26.39
CA LEU A 217 25.55 25.23 -27.60
C LEU A 217 24.78 25.84 -28.77
N ASN A 218 23.46 25.76 -28.79
CA ASN A 218 22.65 26.32 -29.87
C ASN A 218 22.18 27.76 -29.60
N GLU A 219 22.23 28.22 -28.34
CA GLU A 219 21.89 29.59 -27.96
C GLU A 219 23.12 30.55 -27.94
N GLY A 220 24.32 30.04 -28.08
CA GLY A 220 25.59 30.78 -28.14
C GLY A 220 26.14 30.92 -29.50
#